data_d3cb664cd0a8741b7c17c6028c20a3f4
#
_entry.id   d3cb664cd0a8741b7c17c6028c20a3f4
#
_cell.length_a   1.000
_cell.length_b   1.000
_cell.length_c   1.000
_cell.angle_alpha   90.00
_cell.angle_beta   90.00
_cell.angle_gamma   90.00
#
_symmetry.space_group_name_H-M   'P 1'
#
loop_
_entity.id
_entity.type
_entity.pdbx_description
1 polymer ?
#
loop_
_entity_poly.entity_id
_entity_poly.type
_entity_poly.pdbx_seq_one_letter_code
_entity_poly.pdbx_strand_id
1 'polypeptide(L)'
;DMCDYYTTWAHQIKTPIAAMRLNLKNEDSPLSRRLLSDLMRVERYAEMVMAYLRVESPSTDYLLRRLCIDDAVKRAVRPFAGEFIARRLKLNYEETGLSAVSDEKWLVFVLEQILSNALKYTPEGGIHIYRSAPNTLTIQDTGIGIAPEDLPRVFEKGYTGLNGRSDLKASGIGLYLSKKVLTKLGHAISAESEPERGTAIHIDFTQRDVRE
;
A
#
# COMPACT_ATOMS: atom_id res chain seq x y z
N ASP A 1 -26.35 -5.14 -10.32
CA ASP A 1 -25.42 -5.89 -9.50
C ASP A 1 -24.67 -4.93 -8.58
N MET A 2 -24.40 -5.36 -7.32
CA MET A 2 -23.78 -4.46 -6.31
C MET A 2 -22.37 -3.99 -6.76
N CYS A 3 -21.62 -4.82 -7.46
CA CYS A 3 -20.30 -4.47 -8.03
C CYS A 3 -20.39 -3.37 -9.09
N ASP A 4 -21.39 -3.39 -9.94
CA ASP A 4 -21.59 -2.36 -10.99
C ASP A 4 -21.96 -1.02 -10.38
N TYR A 5 -22.80 -1.03 -9.34
CA TYR A 5 -23.15 0.16 -8.59
C TYR A 5 -21.92 0.82 -7.97
N TYR A 6 -21.09 0.06 -7.26
CA TYR A 6 -19.88 0.61 -6.64
C TYR A 6 -18.82 1.03 -7.65
N THR A 7 -18.74 0.35 -8.79
CA THR A 7 -17.82 0.76 -9.88
C THR A 7 -18.24 2.12 -10.45
N THR A 8 -19.52 2.30 -10.69
CA THR A 8 -20.09 3.58 -11.15
C THR A 8 -19.88 4.68 -10.11
N TRP A 9 -20.15 4.38 -8.84
CA TRP A 9 -19.94 5.31 -7.73
C TRP A 9 -18.49 5.78 -7.60
N ALA A 10 -17.51 4.86 -7.75
CA ALA A 10 -16.10 5.22 -7.72
C ALA A 10 -15.69 6.14 -8.88
N HIS A 11 -16.22 5.92 -10.07
CA HIS A 11 -16.01 6.84 -11.18
C HIS A 11 -16.60 8.22 -10.91
N GLN A 12 -17.79 8.28 -10.31
CA GLN A 12 -18.44 9.54 -9.93
C GLN A 12 -17.67 10.32 -8.86
N ILE A 13 -16.99 9.62 -7.92
CA ILE A 13 -16.12 10.26 -6.92
C ILE A 13 -14.80 10.73 -7.52
N LYS A 14 -14.20 9.95 -8.43
CA LYS A 14 -12.91 10.32 -9.06
C LYS A 14 -12.99 11.61 -9.88
N THR A 15 -14.14 11.88 -10.51
CA THR A 15 -14.33 13.08 -11.33
C THR A 15 -14.21 14.39 -10.55
N PRO A 16 -14.95 14.62 -9.44
CA PRO A 16 -14.80 15.83 -8.63
C PRO A 16 -13.41 15.91 -7.96
N ILE A 17 -12.81 14.78 -7.55
CA ILE A 17 -11.45 14.75 -7.02
C ILE A 17 -10.45 15.27 -8.07
N ALA A 18 -10.55 14.81 -9.32
CA ALA A 18 -9.68 15.26 -10.39
C ALA A 18 -9.84 16.76 -10.69
N ALA A 19 -11.07 17.27 -10.66
CA ALA A 19 -11.36 18.69 -10.83
C ALA A 19 -10.77 19.54 -9.70
N MET A 20 -10.98 19.14 -8.44
CA MET A 20 -10.37 19.80 -7.28
C MET A 20 -8.84 19.82 -7.35
N ARG A 21 -8.24 18.69 -7.73
CA ARG A 21 -6.78 18.57 -7.89
C ARG A 21 -6.25 19.50 -8.96
N LEU A 22 -6.95 19.65 -10.09
CA LEU A 22 -6.56 20.56 -11.16
C LEU A 22 -6.61 22.03 -10.69
N ASN A 23 -7.68 22.42 -10.00
CA ASN A 23 -7.85 23.76 -9.46
C ASN A 23 -6.76 24.10 -8.44
N LEU A 24 -6.49 23.18 -7.50
CA LEU A 24 -5.47 23.38 -6.47
C LEU A 24 -4.02 23.40 -7.01
N LYS A 25 -3.75 22.70 -8.12
CA LYS A 25 -2.43 22.74 -8.78
C LYS A 25 -2.13 24.08 -9.45
N ASN A 26 -3.17 24.82 -9.85
CA ASN A 26 -3.02 26.14 -10.46
C ASN A 26 -2.77 27.25 -9.44
N GLU A 27 -2.87 26.94 -8.15
CA GLU A 27 -2.68 27.88 -7.05
C GLU A 27 -1.51 27.41 -6.18
N ASP A 28 -0.36 28.10 -6.25
CA ASP A 28 0.83 27.75 -5.44
C ASP A 28 0.81 28.47 -4.09
N SER A 29 -0.02 27.99 -3.17
CA SER A 29 -0.10 28.47 -1.80
C SER A 29 0.20 27.36 -0.79
N PRO A 30 0.61 27.68 0.45
CA PRO A 30 0.73 26.66 1.52
C PRO A 30 -0.59 25.93 1.78
N LEU A 31 -1.73 26.62 1.61
CA LEU A 31 -3.05 26.03 1.77
C LEU A 31 -3.36 25.04 0.64
N SER A 32 -3.10 25.42 -0.63
CA SER A 32 -3.35 24.52 -1.76
C SER A 32 -2.51 23.25 -1.68
N ARG A 33 -1.25 23.33 -1.26
CA ARG A 33 -0.38 22.17 -1.04
C ARG A 33 -0.92 21.24 0.06
N ARG A 34 -1.43 21.79 1.14
CA ARG A 34 -2.07 21.02 2.22
C ARG A 34 -3.35 20.33 1.75
N LEU A 35 -4.21 21.05 1.04
CA LEU A 35 -5.45 20.52 0.49
C LEU A 35 -5.18 19.44 -0.58
N LEU A 36 -4.14 19.59 -1.40
CA LEU A 36 -3.71 18.55 -2.34
C LEU A 36 -3.30 17.26 -1.61
N SER A 37 -2.58 17.36 -0.49
CA SER A 37 -2.21 16.19 0.33
C SER A 37 -3.45 15.50 0.90
N ASP A 38 -4.41 16.26 1.42
CA ASP A 38 -5.66 15.70 1.95
C ASP A 38 -6.51 15.06 0.84
N LEU A 39 -6.56 15.68 -0.34
CA LEU A 39 -7.28 15.15 -1.50
C LEU A 39 -6.68 13.81 -1.98
N MET A 40 -5.34 13.69 -2.02
CA MET A 40 -4.67 12.43 -2.34
C MET A 40 -5.00 11.33 -1.32
N ARG A 41 -5.24 11.69 -0.06
CA ARG A 41 -5.67 10.72 0.97
C ARG A 41 -7.10 10.26 0.71
N VAL A 42 -8.03 11.16 0.36
CA VAL A 42 -9.40 10.80 -0.02
C VAL A 42 -9.40 9.88 -1.23
N GLU A 43 -8.59 10.19 -2.26
CA GLU A 43 -8.43 9.34 -3.45
C GLU A 43 -7.97 7.93 -3.09
N ARG A 44 -6.95 7.81 -2.23
CA ARG A 44 -6.46 6.50 -1.74
C ARG A 44 -7.53 5.72 -0.95
N TYR A 45 -8.35 6.39 -0.13
CA TYR A 45 -9.46 5.71 0.55
C TYR A 45 -10.52 5.20 -0.42
N ALA A 46 -10.89 5.99 -1.43
CA ALA A 46 -11.83 5.55 -2.46
C ALA A 46 -11.27 4.33 -3.23
N GLU A 47 -10.00 4.34 -3.59
CA GLU A 47 -9.33 3.22 -4.25
C GLU A 47 -9.28 1.97 -3.38
N MET A 48 -9.03 2.12 -2.08
CA MET A 48 -9.03 1.01 -1.12
C MET A 48 -10.41 0.35 -0.99
N VAL A 49 -11.50 1.16 -0.94
CA VAL A 49 -12.87 0.63 -0.91
C VAL A 49 -13.17 -0.15 -2.20
N MET A 50 -12.76 0.38 -3.35
CA MET A 50 -12.94 -0.31 -4.64
C MET A 50 -12.12 -1.59 -4.74
N ALA A 51 -10.89 -1.57 -4.25
CA ALA A 51 -10.06 -2.77 -4.19
C ALA A 51 -10.71 -3.84 -3.30
N TYR A 52 -11.23 -3.45 -2.14
CA TYR A 52 -11.96 -4.36 -1.24
C TYR A 52 -13.13 -5.04 -1.97
N LEU A 53 -13.99 -4.29 -2.62
CA LEU A 53 -15.16 -4.82 -3.32
C LEU A 53 -14.78 -5.76 -4.48
N ARG A 54 -13.74 -5.42 -5.24
CA ARG A 54 -13.24 -6.26 -6.32
C ARG A 54 -12.62 -7.55 -5.80
N VAL A 55 -11.82 -7.49 -4.73
CA VAL A 55 -11.19 -8.67 -4.13
C VAL A 55 -12.23 -9.63 -3.54
N GLU A 56 -13.35 -9.11 -3.03
CA GLU A 56 -14.46 -9.94 -2.53
C GLU A 56 -15.31 -10.53 -3.67
N SER A 57 -15.27 -9.95 -4.87
CA SER A 57 -16.04 -10.45 -6.01
C SER A 57 -15.47 -11.78 -6.53
N PRO A 58 -16.32 -12.78 -6.80
CA PRO A 58 -15.89 -14.04 -7.44
C PRO A 58 -15.46 -13.85 -8.89
N SER A 59 -15.88 -12.76 -9.55
CA SER A 59 -15.64 -12.48 -10.97
C SER A 59 -14.42 -11.58 -11.24
N THR A 60 -13.48 -11.50 -10.30
CA THR A 60 -12.28 -10.68 -10.52
C THR A 60 -11.30 -11.42 -11.43
N ASP A 61 -11.17 -10.94 -12.67
CA ASP A 61 -10.18 -11.43 -13.61
C ASP A 61 -8.81 -10.80 -13.31
N TYR A 62 -7.83 -11.62 -12.94
CA TYR A 62 -6.45 -11.23 -12.75
C TYR A 62 -5.68 -11.40 -14.07
N LEU A 63 -4.99 -10.34 -14.52
CA LEU A 63 -4.13 -10.37 -15.70
C LEU A 63 -2.72 -10.80 -15.32
N LEU A 64 -2.55 -12.11 -15.13
CA LEU A 64 -1.27 -12.69 -14.72
C LEU A 64 -0.27 -12.65 -15.88
N ARG A 65 0.87 -12.02 -15.66
CA ARG A 65 2.00 -11.96 -16.59
C ARG A 65 3.33 -11.95 -15.84
N ARG A 66 4.41 -12.30 -16.53
CA ARG A 66 5.74 -12.15 -15.95
C ARG A 66 6.08 -10.66 -15.82
N LEU A 67 6.40 -10.22 -14.60
CA LEU A 67 6.70 -8.84 -14.25
C LEU A 67 8.12 -8.73 -13.71
N CYS A 68 8.78 -7.61 -14.00
CA CYS A 68 9.93 -7.12 -13.25
C CYS A 68 9.40 -6.45 -11.98
N ILE A 69 9.80 -6.95 -10.82
CA ILE A 69 9.34 -6.41 -9.53
C ILE A 69 9.86 -4.99 -9.29
N ASP A 70 11.07 -4.71 -9.76
CA ASP A 70 11.67 -3.38 -9.65
C ASP A 70 10.85 -2.30 -10.36
N ASP A 71 10.22 -2.63 -11.51
CA ASP A 71 9.33 -1.70 -12.21
C ASP A 71 8.05 -1.41 -11.40
N ALA A 72 7.48 -2.43 -10.75
CA ALA A 72 6.33 -2.27 -9.87
C ALA A 72 6.68 -1.43 -8.63
N VAL A 73 7.86 -1.65 -8.04
CA VAL A 73 8.37 -0.84 -6.90
C VAL A 73 8.53 0.62 -7.31
N LYS A 74 9.20 0.91 -8.43
CA LYS A 74 9.39 2.28 -8.93
C LYS A 74 8.05 3.00 -9.17
N ARG A 75 7.05 2.28 -9.71
CA ARG A 75 5.68 2.82 -9.89
C ARG A 75 5.00 3.12 -8.56
N ALA A 76 5.08 2.19 -7.60
CA ALA A 76 4.46 2.33 -6.29
C ALA A 76 5.08 3.46 -5.44
N VAL A 77 6.38 3.69 -5.57
CA VAL A 77 7.10 4.76 -4.83
C VAL A 77 6.77 6.15 -5.37
N ARG A 78 6.58 6.27 -6.68
CA ARG A 78 6.43 7.58 -7.37
C ARG A 78 5.37 8.51 -6.76
N PRO A 79 4.16 8.06 -6.39
CA PRO A 79 3.15 8.90 -5.77
C PRO A 79 3.56 9.49 -4.41
N PHE A 80 4.50 8.86 -3.71
CA PHE A 80 4.94 9.27 -2.38
C PHE A 80 6.18 10.18 -2.38
N ALA A 81 6.80 10.44 -3.54
CA ALA A 81 8.04 11.23 -3.63
C ALA A 81 7.94 12.59 -2.92
N GLY A 82 6.82 13.30 -3.10
CA GLY A 82 6.56 14.57 -2.42
C GLY A 82 6.47 14.44 -0.90
N GLU A 83 5.93 13.33 -0.39
CA GLU A 83 5.81 13.07 1.05
C GLU A 83 7.17 12.76 1.68
N PHE A 84 8.02 11.98 1.02
CA PHE A 84 9.41 11.75 1.44
C PHE A 84 10.19 13.06 1.57
N ILE A 85 10.10 13.95 0.58
CA ILE A 85 10.77 15.24 0.58
C ILE A 85 10.23 16.15 1.69
N ALA A 86 8.89 16.29 1.79
CA ALA A 86 8.26 17.17 2.76
C ALA A 86 8.56 16.77 4.21
N ARG A 87 8.67 15.46 4.48
CA ARG A 87 8.96 14.90 5.80
C ARG A 87 10.44 14.62 6.05
N ARG A 88 11.30 14.87 5.05
CA ARG A 88 12.75 14.59 5.11
C ARG A 88 13.09 13.14 5.44
N LEU A 89 12.24 12.20 5.01
CA LEU A 89 12.48 10.79 5.18
C LEU A 89 13.41 10.27 4.08
N LYS A 90 14.33 9.37 4.43
CA LYS A 90 15.23 8.73 3.48
C LYS A 90 14.53 7.56 2.80
N LEU A 91 14.74 7.42 1.50
CA LEU A 91 14.36 6.21 0.76
C LEU A 91 15.65 5.55 0.25
N ASN A 92 15.96 4.38 0.80
CA ASN A 92 17.01 3.52 0.30
C ASN A 92 16.36 2.44 -0.57
N TYR A 93 16.69 2.40 -1.85
CA TYR A 93 16.19 1.40 -2.76
C TYR A 93 17.37 0.65 -3.40
N GLU A 94 17.40 -0.67 -3.23
CA GLU A 94 18.33 -1.56 -3.87
C GLU A 94 17.60 -2.33 -4.97
N GLU A 95 18.15 -2.31 -6.20
CA GLU A 95 17.57 -3.12 -7.28
C GLU A 95 17.62 -4.60 -6.92
N THR A 96 16.46 -5.24 -7.00
CA THR A 96 16.28 -6.61 -6.50
C THR A 96 16.58 -7.66 -7.55
N GLY A 97 16.42 -7.32 -8.84
CA GLY A 97 16.49 -8.28 -9.95
C GLY A 97 15.40 -9.34 -9.90
N LEU A 98 14.36 -9.16 -9.07
CA LEU A 98 13.27 -10.12 -8.92
C LEU A 98 12.31 -10.05 -10.11
N SER A 99 11.83 -11.23 -10.52
CA SER A 99 10.71 -11.36 -11.45
C SER A 99 9.70 -12.38 -10.93
N ALA A 100 8.41 -12.13 -11.14
CA ALA A 100 7.33 -13.02 -10.74
C ALA A 100 6.21 -13.04 -11.77
N VAL A 101 5.40 -14.10 -11.78
CA VAL A 101 4.13 -14.11 -12.49
C VAL A 101 3.08 -13.50 -11.56
N SER A 102 2.55 -12.34 -11.93
CA SER A 102 1.63 -11.58 -11.09
C SER A 102 0.78 -10.62 -11.92
N ASP A 103 -0.18 -9.96 -11.29
CA ASP A 103 -0.93 -8.84 -11.86
C ASP A 103 -0.28 -7.53 -11.41
N GLU A 104 0.20 -6.75 -12.38
CA GLU A 104 0.95 -5.51 -12.12
C GLU A 104 0.13 -4.49 -11.34
N LYS A 105 -1.13 -4.31 -11.71
CA LYS A 105 -2.01 -3.33 -11.08
C LYS A 105 -2.25 -3.67 -9.61
N TRP A 106 -2.52 -4.93 -9.33
CA TRP A 106 -2.75 -5.39 -7.98
C TRP A 106 -1.47 -5.42 -7.14
N LEU A 107 -0.34 -5.76 -7.75
CA LEU A 107 0.95 -5.71 -7.06
C LEU A 107 1.33 -4.27 -6.69
N VAL A 108 1.20 -3.32 -7.62
CA VAL A 108 1.44 -1.89 -7.34
C VAL A 108 0.52 -1.40 -6.21
N PHE A 109 -0.77 -1.75 -6.24
CA PHE A 109 -1.69 -1.43 -5.15
C PHE A 109 -1.21 -1.95 -3.79
N VAL A 110 -0.77 -3.20 -3.71
CA VAL A 110 -0.22 -3.78 -2.46
C VAL A 110 1.01 -3.02 -1.99
N LEU A 111 1.96 -2.74 -2.88
CA LEU A 111 3.16 -1.99 -2.56
C LEU A 111 2.83 -0.58 -2.05
N GLU A 112 1.85 0.10 -2.65
CA GLU A 112 1.37 1.40 -2.19
C GLU A 112 0.74 1.34 -0.80
N GLN A 113 -0.01 0.28 -0.46
CA GLN A 113 -0.56 0.10 0.89
C GLN A 113 0.54 -0.09 1.93
N ILE A 114 1.57 -0.87 1.62
CA ILE A 114 2.73 -1.10 2.50
C ILE A 114 3.52 0.20 2.69
N LEU A 115 3.83 0.92 1.60
CA LEU A 115 4.54 2.20 1.63
C LEU A 115 3.76 3.27 2.39
N SER A 116 2.44 3.33 2.21
CA SER A 116 1.57 4.25 2.96
C SER A 116 1.62 3.99 4.46
N ASN A 117 1.64 2.73 4.88
CA ASN A 117 1.80 2.36 6.28
C ASN A 117 3.21 2.71 6.79
N ALA A 118 4.26 2.34 6.06
CA ALA A 118 5.63 2.65 6.41
C ALA A 118 5.82 4.16 6.62
N LEU A 119 5.35 4.98 5.67
CA LEU A 119 5.40 6.44 5.81
C LEU A 119 4.59 6.94 7.01
N LYS A 120 3.38 6.41 7.22
CA LYS A 120 2.51 6.82 8.31
C LYS A 120 3.15 6.64 9.68
N TYR A 121 3.82 5.50 9.88
CA TYR A 121 4.36 5.11 11.19
C TYR A 121 5.85 5.40 11.36
N THR A 122 6.49 6.06 10.38
CA THR A 122 7.88 6.53 10.47
C THR A 122 7.91 8.04 10.65
N PRO A 123 8.03 8.57 11.87
CA PRO A 123 8.11 10.00 12.11
C PRO A 123 9.43 10.59 11.60
N GLU A 124 10.54 9.86 11.73
CA GLU A 124 11.89 10.25 11.31
C GLU A 124 12.68 9.02 10.84
N GLY A 125 13.79 9.23 10.13
CA GLY A 125 14.61 8.15 9.58
C GLY A 125 14.28 7.83 8.13
N GLY A 126 13.84 6.60 7.82
CA GLY A 126 13.59 6.24 6.41
C GLY A 126 12.98 4.87 6.18
N ILE A 127 12.86 4.58 4.89
CA ILE A 127 12.34 3.31 4.38
C ILE A 127 13.40 2.67 3.49
N HIS A 128 13.65 1.39 3.68
CA HIS A 128 14.58 0.59 2.90
C HIS A 128 13.81 -0.49 2.13
N ILE A 129 14.04 -0.59 0.82
CA ILE A 129 13.43 -1.57 -0.07
C ILE A 129 14.56 -2.39 -0.68
N TYR A 130 14.54 -3.69 -0.44
CA TYR A 130 15.62 -4.58 -0.84
C TYR A 130 15.15 -6.03 -0.99
N ARG A 131 16.02 -6.87 -1.55
CA ARG A 131 15.81 -8.31 -1.64
C ARG A 131 16.44 -9.00 -0.43
N SER A 132 15.62 -9.61 0.44
CA SER A 132 16.10 -10.29 1.65
C SER A 132 16.35 -11.79 1.46
N ALA A 133 15.71 -12.42 0.46
CA ALA A 133 15.87 -13.84 0.12
C ALA A 133 15.68 -14.05 -1.39
N PRO A 134 15.96 -15.24 -1.97
CA PRO A 134 15.93 -15.48 -3.41
C PRO A 134 14.69 -15.01 -4.15
N ASN A 135 13.51 -15.07 -3.51
CA ASN A 135 12.23 -14.65 -4.10
C ASN A 135 11.48 -13.65 -3.21
N THR A 136 12.15 -12.97 -2.28
CA THR A 136 11.51 -12.13 -1.28
C THR A 136 11.91 -10.67 -1.42
N LEU A 137 10.92 -9.82 -1.66
CA LEU A 137 11.04 -8.37 -1.54
C LEU A 137 10.73 -7.96 -0.11
N THR A 138 11.57 -7.13 0.48
CA THR A 138 11.36 -6.56 1.82
C THR A 138 11.25 -5.05 1.74
N ILE A 139 10.24 -4.52 2.41
CA ILE A 139 10.05 -3.09 2.66
C ILE A 139 10.15 -2.90 4.16
N GLN A 140 11.22 -2.25 4.61
CA GLN A 140 11.53 -2.02 6.02
C GLN A 140 11.50 -0.53 6.34
N ASP A 141 10.79 -0.15 7.37
CA ASP A 141 10.79 1.19 7.93
C ASP A 141 11.57 1.25 9.25
N THR A 142 11.98 2.46 9.64
CA THR A 142 12.63 2.76 10.92
C THR A 142 11.67 3.43 11.89
N GLY A 143 10.39 3.10 11.78
CA GLY A 143 9.32 3.75 12.52
C GLY A 143 9.16 3.23 13.96
N ILE A 144 7.98 3.50 14.51
CA ILE A 144 7.64 3.18 15.91
C ILE A 144 7.55 1.67 16.19
N GLY A 145 7.52 0.84 15.14
CA GLY A 145 7.33 -0.60 15.28
C GLY A 145 5.94 -1.00 15.75
N ILE A 146 5.77 -2.30 15.97
CA ILE A 146 4.51 -2.95 16.35
C ILE A 146 4.77 -3.77 17.60
N ALA A 147 3.87 -3.70 18.58
CA ALA A 147 3.95 -4.50 19.79
C ALA A 147 3.83 -6.00 19.46
N PRO A 148 4.55 -6.89 20.17
CA PRO A 148 4.52 -8.34 19.89
C PRO A 148 3.12 -8.95 19.93
N GLU A 149 2.25 -8.47 20.80
CA GLU A 149 0.85 -8.90 20.92
C GLU A 149 -0.02 -8.47 19.72
N ASP A 150 0.33 -7.37 19.03
CA ASP A 150 -0.38 -6.85 17.89
C ASP A 150 0.10 -7.49 16.56
N LEU A 151 1.37 -7.89 16.50
CA LEU A 151 2.02 -8.36 15.26
C LEU A 151 1.30 -9.54 14.58
N PRO A 152 0.80 -10.58 15.27
CA PRO A 152 0.06 -11.67 14.64
C PRO A 152 -1.24 -11.22 13.97
N ARG A 153 -1.79 -10.08 14.40
CA ARG A 153 -3.11 -9.58 14.04
C ARG A 153 -3.10 -8.48 12.98
N VAL A 154 -1.92 -7.96 12.57
CA VAL A 154 -1.82 -6.82 11.65
C VAL A 154 -2.46 -7.06 10.28
N PHE A 155 -2.66 -8.32 9.91
CA PHE A 155 -3.35 -8.72 8.67
C PHE A 155 -4.83 -9.08 8.89
N GLU A 156 -5.39 -8.92 10.10
CA GLU A 156 -6.82 -9.12 10.37
C GLU A 156 -7.63 -7.93 9.85
N LYS A 157 -8.87 -8.21 9.42
CA LYS A 157 -9.78 -7.18 8.90
C LYS A 157 -10.15 -6.17 9.98
N GLY A 158 -9.89 -4.88 9.73
CA GLY A 158 -10.25 -3.79 10.63
C GLY A 158 -9.34 -3.66 11.85
N TYR A 159 -8.23 -4.42 11.91
CA TYR A 159 -7.30 -4.32 13.02
C TYR A 159 -6.41 -3.09 12.88
N THR A 160 -6.36 -2.26 13.92
CA THR A 160 -5.60 -0.99 13.92
C THR A 160 -4.50 -0.93 14.98
N GLY A 161 -4.39 -1.94 15.85
CA GLY A 161 -3.45 -1.95 16.98
C GLY A 161 -3.69 -0.81 18.00
N LEU A 162 -2.88 -0.75 19.02
CA LEU A 162 -2.94 0.33 20.04
C LEU A 162 -2.63 1.71 19.43
N ASN A 163 -1.63 1.79 18.57
CA ASN A 163 -1.21 3.02 17.91
C ASN A 163 -2.22 3.53 16.85
N GLY A 164 -3.01 2.65 16.27
CA GLY A 164 -4.06 3.02 15.30
C GLY A 164 -5.36 3.47 15.94
N ARG A 165 -5.64 3.09 17.20
CA ARG A 165 -6.85 3.53 17.93
C ARG A 165 -6.81 5.01 18.30
N SER A 166 -5.64 5.55 18.56
CA SER A 166 -5.44 6.99 18.82
C SER A 166 -5.43 7.82 17.53
N ASP A 167 -5.22 7.19 16.38
CA ASP A 167 -5.20 7.85 15.07
C ASP A 167 -6.52 7.55 14.32
N LEU A 168 -7.44 8.53 14.29
CA LEU A 168 -8.67 8.51 13.50
C LEU A 168 -8.46 8.19 12.00
N LYS A 169 -7.20 8.06 11.56
CA LYS A 169 -6.77 7.85 10.18
C LYS A 169 -6.50 6.37 9.83
N ALA A 170 -6.60 5.43 10.79
CA ALA A 170 -6.33 4.02 10.54
C ALA A 170 -7.63 3.26 10.25
N SER A 171 -7.80 2.77 9.01
CA SER A 171 -8.96 1.94 8.64
C SER A 171 -8.81 0.47 9.02
N GLY A 172 -7.58 -0.01 9.25
CA GLY A 172 -7.28 -1.43 9.48
C GLY A 172 -7.56 -2.34 8.29
N ILE A 173 -7.76 -1.77 7.08
CA ILE A 173 -8.14 -2.53 5.88
C ILE A 173 -6.94 -2.74 4.95
N GLY A 174 -5.94 -1.85 4.95
CA GLY A 174 -4.85 -1.87 3.99
C GLY A 174 -4.03 -3.15 3.97
N LEU A 175 -3.46 -3.57 5.11
CA LEU A 175 -2.67 -4.82 5.21
C LEU A 175 -3.53 -6.08 5.05
N TYR A 176 -4.77 -6.06 5.53
CA TYR A 176 -5.73 -7.14 5.28
C TYR A 176 -5.95 -7.34 3.77
N LEU A 177 -6.21 -6.26 3.01
CA LEU A 177 -6.35 -6.33 1.56
C LEU A 177 -5.06 -6.78 0.88
N SER A 178 -3.92 -6.27 1.31
CA SER A 178 -2.61 -6.68 0.79
C SER A 178 -2.42 -8.18 0.90
N LYS A 179 -2.71 -8.76 2.07
CA LYS A 179 -2.63 -10.21 2.28
C LYS A 179 -3.60 -10.96 1.37
N LYS A 180 -4.85 -10.49 1.27
CA LYS A 180 -5.88 -11.15 0.47
C LYS A 180 -5.55 -11.13 -1.03
N VAL A 181 -5.08 -9.98 -1.54
CA VAL A 181 -4.63 -9.84 -2.93
C VAL A 181 -3.46 -10.76 -3.21
N LEU A 182 -2.40 -10.70 -2.39
CA LEU A 182 -1.20 -11.52 -2.60
C LEU A 182 -1.52 -13.01 -2.55
N THR A 183 -2.38 -13.45 -1.63
CA THR A 183 -2.85 -14.85 -1.58
C THR A 183 -3.53 -15.27 -2.88
N LYS A 184 -4.43 -14.42 -3.43
CA LYS A 184 -5.09 -14.69 -4.71
C LYS A 184 -4.13 -14.68 -5.91
N LEU A 185 -3.01 -13.97 -5.82
CA LEU A 185 -1.94 -13.96 -6.84
C LEU A 185 -0.92 -15.10 -6.65
N GLY A 186 -1.10 -15.98 -5.64
CA GLY A 186 -0.17 -17.08 -5.34
C GLY A 186 1.08 -16.66 -4.57
N HIS A 187 1.08 -15.48 -3.93
CA HIS A 187 2.19 -14.95 -3.15
C HIS A 187 1.89 -14.96 -1.66
N ALA A 188 2.93 -14.88 -0.83
CA ALA A 188 2.79 -14.77 0.61
C ALA A 188 3.26 -13.40 1.11
N ILE A 189 2.71 -12.98 2.24
CA ILE A 189 3.14 -11.79 2.98
C ILE A 189 3.35 -12.14 4.45
N SER A 190 4.40 -11.58 5.02
CA SER A 190 4.69 -11.66 6.46
C SER A 190 5.20 -10.32 6.97
N ALA A 191 5.23 -10.17 8.29
CA ALA A 191 5.73 -8.99 8.96
C ALA A 191 6.64 -9.39 10.12
N GLU A 192 7.73 -8.65 10.28
CA GLU A 192 8.61 -8.67 11.43
C GLU A 192 8.68 -7.25 11.99
N SER A 193 8.64 -7.11 13.31
CA SER A 193 8.66 -5.78 13.93
C SER A 193 9.14 -5.85 15.37
N GLU A 194 9.86 -4.81 15.77
CA GLU A 194 10.20 -4.55 17.15
C GLU A 194 9.80 -3.10 17.50
N PRO A 195 9.18 -2.85 18.67
CA PRO A 195 8.89 -1.51 19.13
C PRO A 195 10.13 -0.61 19.06
N GLU A 196 9.95 0.61 18.56
CA GLU A 196 10.98 1.66 18.41
C GLU A 196 12.11 1.32 17.40
N ARG A 197 12.04 0.16 16.73
CA ARG A 197 13.03 -0.24 15.71
C ARG A 197 12.46 -0.29 14.31
N GLY A 198 11.12 -0.22 14.19
CA GLY A 198 10.43 -0.24 12.91
C GLY A 198 9.83 -1.58 12.54
N THR A 199 9.37 -1.67 11.31
CA THR A 199 8.66 -2.82 10.77
C THR A 199 9.24 -3.22 9.42
N ALA A 200 9.43 -4.52 9.21
CA ALA A 200 9.76 -5.11 7.92
C ALA A 200 8.58 -5.93 7.40
N ILE A 201 8.10 -5.60 6.21
CA ILE A 201 7.10 -6.38 5.49
C ILE A 201 7.80 -7.14 4.36
N HIS A 202 7.59 -8.45 4.35
CA HIS A 202 8.17 -9.37 3.37
C HIS A 202 7.10 -9.87 2.42
N ILE A 203 7.37 -9.80 1.11
CA ILE A 203 6.54 -10.39 0.06
C ILE A 203 7.35 -11.53 -0.58
N ASP A 204 6.88 -12.75 -0.40
CA ASP A 204 7.48 -13.94 -1.00
C ASP A 204 6.75 -14.26 -2.32
N PHE A 205 7.50 -14.16 -3.42
CA PHE A 205 7.04 -14.46 -4.78
C PHE A 205 7.25 -15.92 -5.19
N THR A 206 7.65 -16.78 -4.26
CA THR A 206 7.68 -18.22 -4.53
C THR A 206 6.27 -18.66 -4.89
N GLN A 207 6.09 -19.12 -6.14
CA GLN A 207 4.79 -19.53 -6.65
C GLN A 207 4.26 -20.70 -5.81
N ARG A 208 3.16 -20.48 -5.11
CA ARG A 208 2.41 -21.54 -4.43
C ARG A 208 1.24 -21.91 -5.32
N ASP A 209 1.00 -23.21 -5.50
CA ASP A 209 -0.22 -23.65 -6.18
C ASP A 209 -1.43 -23.03 -5.47
N VAL A 210 -2.11 -22.12 -6.16
CA VAL A 210 -3.38 -21.57 -5.71
C VAL A 210 -4.43 -22.66 -5.98
N ARG A 211 -4.47 -23.66 -5.11
CA ARG A 211 -5.57 -24.61 -5.06
C ARG A 211 -6.51 -24.16 -3.96
N GLU A 212 -7.64 -23.62 -4.41
CA GLU A 212 -8.92 -23.36 -3.73
C GLU A 212 -8.91 -22.47 -2.48
#